data_7772fc7cd417efa4e77c9c6d8b939098
#
_entry.id   7772fc7cd417efa4e77c9c6d8b939098
#
_cell.length_a   1.000
_cell.length_b   1.000
_cell.length_c   1.000
_cell.angle_alpha   90.00
_cell.angle_beta   90.00
_cell.angle_gamma   90.00
#
_symmetry.space_group_name_H-M   'P 1'
#
loop_
_entity.id
_entity.type
_entity.pdbx_description
1 polymer ?
#
loop_
_entity_poly.entity_id
_entity_poly.type
_entity_poly.pdbx_seq_one_letter_code
_entity_poly.pdbx_strand_id
1 'polypeptide(L)' 'MNTKIEYITESGVESLIEAIIVRACKDYRLALKSKDKSKIISWERFFKGNYFGEMTNYKISGDLIIRKLKSEVLEDEYKD' A
#
# COMPACT_ATOMS: atom_id res chain seq x y z
N MET A 1 29.88 -14.52 -11.45
CA MET A 1 28.89 -13.74 -12.06
C MET A 1 27.89 -13.21 -11.04
N ASN A 2 27.55 -11.98 -11.17
CA ASN A 2 26.75 -11.39 -10.14
C ASN A 2 25.39 -10.99 -10.68
N THR A 3 24.51 -11.98 -10.76
CA THR A 3 23.19 -11.76 -11.27
C THR A 3 22.33 -10.90 -10.35
N LYS A 4 22.74 -10.76 -9.10
CA LYS A 4 21.97 -9.95 -8.16
C LYS A 4 21.95 -8.49 -8.52
N ILE A 5 23.06 -8.01 -9.10
CA ILE A 5 23.12 -6.62 -9.53
C ILE A 5 22.15 -6.38 -10.68
N GLU A 6 21.97 -7.38 -11.51
CA GLU A 6 21.04 -7.27 -12.64
C GLU A 6 19.60 -7.17 -12.18
N TYR A 7 19.28 -7.72 -11.02
CA TYR A 7 17.93 -7.62 -10.50
C TYR A 7 17.62 -6.25 -9.91
N ILE A 8 18.67 -5.45 -9.67
CA ILE A 8 18.47 -4.10 -9.19
C ILE A 8 18.52 -3.16 -10.37
N THR A 9 17.92 -3.58 -11.46
CA THR A 9 17.68 -2.68 -12.58
C THR A 9 16.45 -1.87 -12.26
N GLU A 10 16.23 -0.85 -13.06
CA GLU A 10 15.07 0.01 -12.88
C GLU A 10 13.78 -0.82 -12.80
N SER A 11 13.67 -1.81 -13.67
CA SER A 11 12.51 -2.68 -13.72
C SER A 11 12.37 -3.50 -12.42
N GLY A 12 13.50 -3.99 -11.89
CA GLY A 12 13.49 -4.74 -10.66
C GLY A 12 13.06 -3.91 -9.46
N VAL A 13 13.50 -2.64 -9.42
CA VAL A 13 13.13 -1.72 -8.35
C VAL A 13 11.64 -1.42 -8.41
N GLU A 14 11.11 -1.21 -9.60
CA GLU A 14 9.68 -0.96 -9.76
C GLU A 14 8.84 -2.14 -9.29
N SER A 15 9.26 -3.35 -9.62
CA SER A 15 8.55 -4.55 -9.18
C SER A 15 8.57 -4.69 -7.67
N LEU A 16 9.69 -4.31 -7.04
CA LEU A 16 9.81 -4.37 -5.61
C LEU A 16 8.87 -3.35 -4.95
N ILE A 17 8.82 -2.15 -5.51
CA ILE A 17 7.92 -1.11 -4.99
C ILE A 17 6.47 -1.55 -5.12
N GLU A 18 6.11 -2.14 -6.24
CA GLU A 18 4.76 -2.66 -6.42
C GLU A 18 4.42 -3.71 -5.36
N ALA A 19 5.36 -4.59 -5.08
CA ALA A 19 5.15 -5.62 -4.07
C ALA A 19 4.91 -5.02 -2.70
N ILE A 20 5.67 -3.98 -2.37
CA ILE A 20 5.49 -3.29 -1.10
C ILE A 20 4.11 -2.65 -1.00
N ILE A 21 3.68 -2.02 -2.08
CA ILE A 21 2.38 -1.36 -2.11
C ILE A 21 1.25 -2.38 -2.00
N VAL A 22 1.35 -3.46 -2.72
CA VAL A 22 0.33 -4.52 -2.67
C VAL A 22 0.23 -5.09 -1.27
N ARG A 23 1.38 -5.33 -0.63
CA ARG A 23 1.39 -5.86 0.73
C ARG A 23 0.77 -4.86 1.71
N ALA A 24 1.12 -3.59 1.56
CA ALA A 24 0.57 -2.54 2.42
C ALA A 24 -0.94 -2.43 2.25
N CYS A 25 -1.42 -2.50 1.02
CA CYS A 25 -2.86 -2.45 0.77
C CYS A 25 -3.58 -3.63 1.41
N LYS A 26 -2.99 -4.82 1.30
CA LYS A 26 -3.55 -6.01 1.91
C LYS A 26 -3.65 -5.88 3.43
N ASP A 27 -2.56 -5.43 4.03
CA ASP A 27 -2.51 -5.31 5.49
C ASP A 27 -3.46 -4.22 5.98
N TYR A 28 -3.56 -3.13 5.24
CA TYR A 28 -4.49 -2.07 5.59
C TYR A 28 -5.94 -2.56 5.47
N ARG A 29 -6.25 -3.31 4.43
CA ARG A 29 -7.58 -3.87 4.27
C ARG A 29 -7.93 -4.80 5.43
N LEU A 30 -6.99 -5.63 5.86
CA LEU A 30 -7.20 -6.49 7.01
C LEU A 30 -7.44 -5.69 8.28
N ALA A 31 -6.69 -4.60 8.46
CA ALA A 31 -6.88 -3.74 9.61
C ALA A 31 -8.27 -3.13 9.62
N LEU A 32 -8.74 -2.70 8.44
CA LEU A 32 -10.09 -2.14 8.33
C LEU A 32 -11.15 -3.18 8.66
N LYS A 33 -10.99 -4.38 8.15
CA LYS A 33 -11.96 -5.45 8.40
C LYS A 33 -11.99 -5.87 9.86
N SER A 34 -10.84 -5.90 10.50
CA SER A 34 -10.77 -6.27 11.91
C SER A 34 -11.04 -5.10 12.84
N LYS A 35 -11.18 -3.90 12.29
CA LYS A 35 -11.46 -2.68 13.04
C LYS A 35 -10.39 -2.38 14.08
N ASP A 36 -9.16 -2.71 13.74
CA ASP A 36 -8.00 -2.45 14.59
C ASP A 36 -7.53 -1.01 14.38
N LYS A 37 -8.00 -0.12 15.24
CA LYS A 37 -7.76 1.32 15.08
C LYS A 37 -6.29 1.67 15.05
N SER A 38 -5.50 1.00 15.88
CA SER A 38 -4.07 1.28 15.94
C SER A 38 -3.39 0.99 14.62
N LYS A 39 -3.71 -0.16 14.03
CA LYS A 39 -3.14 -0.53 12.73
C LYS A 39 -3.68 0.34 11.61
N ILE A 40 -4.95 0.69 11.67
CA ILE A 40 -5.55 1.58 10.68
C ILE A 40 -4.81 2.91 10.65
N ILE A 41 -4.58 3.49 11.81
CA ILE A 41 -3.87 4.76 11.90
C ILE A 41 -2.44 4.64 11.38
N SER A 42 -1.76 3.56 11.72
CA SER A 42 -0.40 3.33 11.27
C SER A 42 -0.31 3.24 9.76
N TRP A 43 -1.22 2.50 9.13
CA TRP A 43 -1.22 2.37 7.68
C TRP A 43 -1.60 3.67 6.99
N GLU A 44 -2.54 4.41 7.55
CA GLU A 44 -2.92 5.70 6.98
C GLU A 44 -1.76 6.68 7.03
N ARG A 45 -1.00 6.67 8.12
CA ARG A 45 0.22 7.49 8.20
C ARG A 45 1.23 7.09 7.14
N PHE A 46 1.35 5.79 6.90
CA PHE A 46 2.27 5.30 5.87
C PHE A 46 1.87 5.85 4.50
N PHE A 47 0.59 5.71 4.13
CA PHE A 47 0.13 6.14 2.82
C PHE A 47 0.16 7.66 2.64
N LYS A 48 -0.05 8.41 3.72
CA LYS A 48 -0.04 9.87 3.65
C LYS A 48 1.34 10.47 3.81
N GLY A 49 2.31 9.68 4.22
CA GLY A 49 3.64 10.19 4.53
C GLY A 49 4.48 10.47 3.30
N ASN A 50 5.54 11.22 3.52
CA ASN A 50 6.48 11.55 2.45
C ASN A 50 7.18 10.33 1.90
N TYR A 51 7.41 9.34 2.76
CA TYR A 51 8.10 8.12 2.33
C TYR A 51 7.34 7.43 1.20
N PHE A 52 6.03 7.31 1.35
CA PHE A 52 5.20 6.69 0.31
C PHE A 52 5.25 7.52 -0.97
N GLY A 53 5.15 8.83 -0.84
CA GLY A 53 5.23 9.72 -2.00
C GLY A 53 6.55 9.57 -2.74
N GLU A 54 7.65 9.61 -2.00
CA GLU A 54 8.97 9.49 -2.60
C GLU A 54 9.17 8.12 -3.24
N MET A 55 8.73 7.07 -2.55
CA MET A 55 8.87 5.71 -3.06
C MET A 55 8.13 5.52 -4.39
N THR A 56 6.98 6.14 -4.53
CA THR A 56 6.16 6.03 -5.75
C THR A 56 6.42 7.16 -6.74
N ASN A 57 7.37 8.02 -6.42
CA ASN A 57 7.70 9.18 -7.24
C ASN A 57 6.48 10.08 -7.43
N TYR A 58 5.64 10.15 -6.40
CA TYR A 58 4.43 10.96 -6.35
C TYR A 58 3.44 10.67 -7.47
N LYS A 59 3.53 9.47 -8.05
CA LYS A 59 2.62 9.05 -9.11
C LYS A 59 1.35 8.39 -8.58
N ILE A 60 1.37 7.96 -7.33
CA ILE A 60 0.24 7.28 -6.73
C ILE A 60 -0.20 8.08 -5.50
N SER A 61 -1.50 8.36 -5.42
CA SER A 61 -2.04 9.10 -4.30
C SER A 61 -2.39 8.16 -3.16
N GLY A 62 -1.73 8.35 -2.01
CA GLY A 62 -2.04 7.58 -0.83
C GLY A 62 -3.47 7.84 -0.35
N ASP A 63 -3.94 9.08 -0.49
CA ASP A 63 -5.30 9.41 -0.12
C ASP A 63 -6.33 8.65 -0.93
N LEU A 64 -6.07 8.47 -2.22
CA LEU A 64 -6.97 7.70 -3.07
C LEU A 64 -6.99 6.23 -2.65
N ILE A 65 -5.83 5.68 -2.30
CA ILE A 65 -5.76 4.30 -1.83
C ILE A 65 -6.59 4.13 -0.56
N ILE A 66 -6.41 5.03 0.39
CA ILE A 66 -7.15 4.98 1.64
C ILE A 66 -8.65 5.02 1.38
N ARG A 67 -9.07 5.96 0.56
CA ARG A 67 -10.49 6.14 0.26
C ARG A 67 -11.07 4.92 -0.43
N LYS A 68 -10.34 4.40 -1.40
CA LYS A 68 -10.80 3.25 -2.16
C LYS A 68 -10.92 2.00 -1.30
N LEU A 69 -9.92 1.73 -0.47
CA LEU A 69 -9.95 0.55 0.37
C LEU A 69 -11.02 0.64 1.44
N LYS A 70 -11.23 1.81 2.01
CA LYS A 70 -12.31 2.01 2.96
C LYS A 70 -13.67 1.74 2.31
N SER A 71 -13.83 2.23 1.09
CA SER A 71 -15.06 2.04 0.35
C SER A 71 -15.32 0.57 0.06
N GLU A 72 -14.29 -0.16 -0.32
CA GLU A 72 -14.41 -1.58 -0.61
C GLU A 72 -14.82 -2.38 0.64
N VAL A 73 -14.21 -2.06 1.76
CA VAL A 73 -14.53 -2.77 3.00
C VAL A 73 -15.96 -2.46 3.44
N LEU A 74 -16.39 -1.21 3.28
CA LEU A 74 -17.78 -0.85 3.60
C LEU A 74 -18.76 -1.58 2.71
N GLU A 75 -18.47 -1.68 1.42
CA GLU A 75 -19.32 -2.40 0.50
C GLU A 75 -19.46 -3.86 0.91
N ASP A 76 -18.35 -4.48 1.31
CA ASP A 76 -18.37 -5.87 1.75
C ASP A 76 -19.24 -6.03 2.98
N GLU A 77 -19.24 -5.06 3.89
CA GLU A 77 -20.05 -5.13 5.09
C GLU A 77 -21.53 -5.04 4.79
N TYR A 78 -21.89 -4.29 3.76
CA TYR A 78 -23.30 -4.15 3.38
C TYR A 78 -23.76 -5.24 2.44
N LYS A 79 -22.86 -6.06 2.00
CA LYS A 79 -23.18 -7.01 0.93
C LYS A 79 -23.72 -8.32 1.41
N ASP A 80 -24.00 -8.57 2.53
CA ASP A 80 -24.38 -9.86 3.01
C ASP A 80 -25.43 -10.63 2.35
#